data_f4dfc8fb093571a2101c19ab3b815934
#
_entry.id   f4dfc8fb093571a2101c19ab3b815934
#
_cell.length_a   1.000
_cell.length_b   1.000
_cell.length_c   1.000
_cell.angle_alpha   90.00
_cell.angle_beta   90.00
_cell.angle_gamma   90.00
#
_symmetry.space_group_name_H-M   'P 1'
#
loop_
_entity.id
_entity.type
_entity.pdbx_description
1 polymer ?
#
loop_
_entity_poly.entity_id
_entity_poly.type
_entity_poly.pdbx_seq_one_letter_code
_entity_poly.pdbx_strand_id
1 'polypeptide(L)'
;TTEREGQLHFFKNFGIKLDENDVLIANTDGVYNGNIFEFKLSINNTQQVLFQAIKYLSRLRITGNPVPKNILLVSLNQTKVYVFASGDYFNEIHQIYYGGASKNNDGFTIKKQPKEFNYSNMVDADKILKLLKENYFTKIKIDEDCIVGWAEKFYRENATAKKSDFLDDKDGGEIRKPIKFKDYILPFKEKTNIKFKYLMDKLNDNLIKKELGAFFTPPAYAKKSVGLVREAIKLVPKGNDYIILDRCAGTGNLQAELSDEELSHTIVSTFEYYEYKVLLERFAGRVRHIIPPTDDNVVFSSGFVVNADALSEDFLNNEIIKQYVDNPK
;
A
#
# COMPACT_ATOMS: atom_id res chain seq x y z
N THR A 1 20.47 -23.92 -17.26
CA THR A 1 19.10 -23.80 -16.70
C THR A 1 18.88 -22.37 -16.30
N THR A 2 17.81 -21.75 -16.77
CA THR A 2 17.41 -20.41 -16.34
C THR A 2 16.78 -20.47 -14.94
N GLU A 3 16.71 -19.34 -14.25
CA GLU A 3 16.05 -19.26 -12.93
C GLU A 3 14.58 -19.72 -13.02
N ARG A 4 13.90 -19.32 -14.09
CA ARG A 4 12.49 -19.74 -14.32
C ARG A 4 12.34 -21.25 -14.56
N GLU A 5 13.21 -21.87 -15.32
CA GLU A 5 13.19 -23.33 -15.51
C GLU A 5 13.46 -24.07 -14.21
N GLY A 6 14.41 -23.57 -13.42
CA GLY A 6 14.72 -24.13 -12.10
C GLY A 6 13.55 -24.01 -11.12
N GLN A 7 12.86 -22.87 -11.11
CA GLN A 7 11.65 -22.63 -10.32
C GLN A 7 10.55 -23.63 -10.68
N LEU A 8 10.24 -23.78 -11.98
CA LEU A 8 9.23 -24.73 -12.46
C LEU A 8 9.57 -26.17 -12.07
N HIS A 9 10.84 -26.54 -12.20
CA HIS A 9 11.33 -27.87 -11.82
C HIS A 9 11.19 -28.10 -10.30
N PHE A 10 11.54 -27.12 -9.48
CA PHE A 10 11.37 -27.17 -8.03
C PHE A 10 9.91 -27.40 -7.66
N PHE A 11 8.99 -26.59 -8.18
CA PHE A 11 7.57 -26.73 -7.89
C PHE A 11 7.02 -28.09 -8.31
N LYS A 12 7.39 -28.57 -9.50
CA LYS A 12 7.01 -29.90 -9.98
C LYS A 12 7.51 -31.01 -9.05
N ASN A 13 8.76 -30.93 -8.59
CA ASN A 13 9.36 -31.93 -7.69
C ASN A 13 8.64 -32.01 -6.34
N PHE A 14 8.13 -30.88 -5.85
CA PHE A 14 7.37 -30.80 -4.60
C PHE A 14 5.85 -30.93 -4.80
N GLY A 15 5.37 -31.27 -6.02
CA GLY A 15 3.95 -31.50 -6.29
C GLY A 15 3.11 -30.22 -6.27
N ILE A 16 3.72 -29.03 -6.34
CA ILE A 16 3.04 -27.76 -6.41
C ILE A 16 2.57 -27.53 -7.85
N LYS A 17 1.26 -27.52 -8.04
CA LYS A 17 0.67 -27.14 -9.33
C LYS A 17 0.64 -25.63 -9.43
N LEU A 18 1.26 -25.10 -10.48
CA LEU A 18 1.16 -23.70 -10.85
C LEU A 18 -0.18 -23.49 -11.57
N ASP A 19 -1.23 -23.26 -10.81
CA ASP A 19 -2.35 -22.51 -11.34
C ASP A 19 -1.93 -21.04 -11.28
N GLU A 20 -1.80 -20.37 -12.43
CA GLU A 20 -1.14 -19.06 -12.56
C GLU A 20 -1.75 -17.99 -11.65
N ASN A 21 -2.99 -18.15 -11.23
CA ASN A 21 -3.71 -17.19 -10.39
C ASN A 21 -3.44 -17.33 -8.89
N ASP A 22 -3.01 -18.49 -8.40
CA ASP A 22 -2.93 -18.74 -6.96
C ASP A 22 -1.49 -18.72 -6.42
N VAL A 23 -0.49 -18.99 -7.24
CA VAL A 23 0.92 -19.09 -6.81
C VAL A 23 1.73 -17.85 -7.14
N LEU A 24 1.48 -17.21 -8.28
CA LEU A 24 2.20 -16.00 -8.71
C LEU A 24 1.42 -14.73 -8.33
N ILE A 25 1.38 -14.41 -7.04
CA ILE A 25 0.67 -13.24 -6.51
C ILE A 25 1.63 -12.05 -6.39
N ALA A 26 1.17 -10.86 -6.75
CA ALA A 26 1.83 -9.58 -6.49
C ALA A 26 3.28 -9.48 -7.01
N ASN A 27 3.58 -10.10 -8.16
CA ASN A 27 4.93 -10.18 -8.74
C ASN A 27 5.96 -10.87 -7.83
N THR A 28 5.54 -11.83 -7.03
CA THR A 28 6.43 -12.73 -6.28
C THR A 28 6.89 -13.89 -7.14
N ASP A 29 7.95 -14.57 -6.76
CA ASP A 29 8.35 -15.83 -7.37
C ASP A 29 7.43 -17.01 -7.02
N GLY A 30 6.57 -16.82 -6.02
CA GLY A 30 5.50 -17.75 -5.66
C GLY A 30 5.08 -17.66 -4.22
N VAL A 31 3.79 -17.90 -3.98
CA VAL A 31 3.19 -18.07 -2.64
C VAL A 31 2.38 -19.36 -2.65
N TYR A 32 2.63 -20.23 -1.69
CA TYR A 32 1.91 -21.51 -1.58
C TYR A 32 1.82 -21.96 -0.13
N ASN A 33 0.60 -22.27 0.33
CA ASN A 33 0.33 -22.81 1.68
C ASN A 33 1.13 -22.11 2.79
N GLY A 34 0.98 -20.79 2.93
CA GLY A 34 1.65 -20.05 3.99
C GLY A 34 3.18 -19.93 3.84
N ASN A 35 3.70 -20.19 2.65
CA ASN A 35 5.12 -20.04 2.30
C ASN A 35 5.26 -19.07 1.14
N ILE A 36 6.20 -18.11 1.24
CA ILE A 36 6.66 -17.29 0.11
C ILE A 36 8.00 -17.80 -0.37
N PHE A 37 8.18 -17.85 -1.67
CA PHE A 37 9.43 -18.28 -2.31
C PHE A 37 10.15 -17.11 -2.94
N GLU A 38 11.46 -17.14 -2.87
CA GLU A 38 12.37 -16.32 -3.65
C GLU A 38 13.45 -17.23 -4.24
N PHE A 39 13.52 -17.28 -5.57
CA PHE A 39 14.46 -18.15 -6.29
C PHE A 39 15.68 -17.37 -6.76
N LYS A 40 16.84 -18.01 -6.67
CA LYS A 40 18.08 -17.53 -7.29
C LYS A 40 18.85 -18.71 -7.83
N LEU A 41 19.56 -18.52 -8.93
CA LEU A 41 20.50 -19.54 -9.41
C LEU A 41 21.50 -19.92 -8.35
N SER A 42 22.09 -18.94 -7.67
CA SER A 42 22.96 -19.13 -6.51
C SER A 42 22.76 -18.00 -5.50
N ILE A 43 22.68 -18.33 -4.23
CA ILE A 43 22.54 -17.36 -3.13
C ILE A 43 23.91 -17.17 -2.48
N ASN A 44 24.58 -16.07 -2.83
CA ASN A 44 25.86 -15.67 -2.24
C ASN A 44 25.68 -14.63 -1.11
N ASN A 45 24.55 -13.91 -1.12
CA ASN A 45 24.19 -12.93 -0.10
C ASN A 45 22.74 -13.19 0.36
N THR A 46 22.60 -14.03 1.37
CA THR A 46 21.31 -14.43 1.93
C THR A 46 20.53 -13.24 2.48
N GLN A 47 21.23 -12.24 3.06
CA GLN A 47 20.61 -11.04 3.61
C GLN A 47 19.90 -10.21 2.53
N GLN A 48 20.51 -10.04 1.38
CA GLN A 48 19.94 -9.29 0.25
C GLN A 48 18.69 -9.99 -0.31
N VAL A 49 18.77 -11.33 -0.47
CA VAL A 49 17.64 -12.12 -1.00
C VAL A 49 16.49 -12.16 0.00
N LEU A 50 16.80 -12.29 1.30
CA LEU A 50 15.80 -12.24 2.35
C LEU A 50 15.09 -10.87 2.37
N PHE A 51 15.84 -9.78 2.24
CA PHE A 51 15.24 -8.45 2.23
C PHE A 51 14.33 -8.23 1.02
N GLN A 52 14.65 -8.82 -0.13
CA GLN A 52 13.79 -8.85 -1.29
C GLN A 52 12.45 -9.53 -0.99
N ALA A 53 12.48 -10.71 -0.37
CA ALA A 53 11.27 -11.41 0.04
C ALA A 53 10.45 -10.61 1.07
N ILE A 54 11.09 -9.93 2.02
CA ILE A 54 10.40 -9.06 3.00
C ILE A 54 9.66 -7.91 2.32
N LYS A 55 10.23 -7.31 1.28
CA LYS A 55 9.54 -6.28 0.49
C LYS A 55 8.27 -6.84 -0.19
N TYR A 56 8.31 -8.06 -0.66
CA TYR A 56 7.13 -8.73 -1.20
C TYR A 56 6.08 -8.98 -0.10
N LEU A 57 6.48 -9.40 1.10
CA LEU A 57 5.56 -9.57 2.23
C LEU A 57 4.90 -8.24 2.64
N SER A 58 5.66 -7.14 2.66
CA SER A 58 5.12 -5.80 2.86
C SER A 58 4.06 -5.45 1.81
N ARG A 59 4.34 -5.75 0.54
CA ARG A 59 3.39 -5.52 -0.56
C ARG A 59 2.13 -6.37 -0.42
N LEU A 60 2.25 -7.67 -0.07
CA LEU A 60 1.10 -8.53 0.21
C LEU A 60 0.23 -7.92 1.31
N ARG A 61 0.83 -7.48 2.42
CA ARG A 61 0.12 -6.79 3.51
C ARG A 61 -0.69 -5.59 3.01
N ILE A 62 -0.06 -4.70 2.23
CA ILE A 62 -0.68 -3.46 1.73
C ILE A 62 -1.87 -3.76 0.82
N THR A 63 -1.75 -4.79 -0.01
CA THR A 63 -2.79 -5.17 -0.99
C THR A 63 -3.87 -6.09 -0.43
N GLY A 64 -3.92 -6.29 0.90
CA GLY A 64 -4.95 -7.12 1.54
C GLY A 64 -4.75 -8.62 1.35
N ASN A 65 -3.53 -9.06 1.05
CA ASN A 65 -3.20 -10.47 0.94
C ASN A 65 -2.60 -11.01 2.24
N PRO A 66 -2.95 -12.24 2.65
CA PRO A 66 -2.36 -12.88 3.80
C PRO A 66 -0.83 -12.94 3.71
N VAL A 67 -0.16 -12.66 4.81
CA VAL A 67 1.31 -12.71 4.89
C VAL A 67 1.75 -14.12 5.26
N PRO A 68 2.43 -14.86 4.38
CA PRO A 68 2.93 -16.20 4.65
C PRO A 68 3.78 -16.26 5.92
N LYS A 69 3.66 -17.37 6.68
CA LYS A 69 4.45 -17.59 7.91
C LYS A 69 5.91 -17.82 7.61
N ASN A 70 6.23 -18.51 6.52
CA ASN A 70 7.59 -18.89 6.17
C ASN A 70 8.08 -18.18 4.93
N ILE A 71 9.37 -17.85 4.92
CA ILE A 71 10.11 -17.33 3.78
C ILE A 71 11.10 -18.40 3.35
N LEU A 72 10.99 -18.90 2.13
CA LEU A 72 11.85 -19.92 1.56
C LEU A 72 12.72 -19.28 0.46
N LEU A 73 14.01 -19.14 0.74
CA LEU A 73 14.98 -18.70 -0.26
C LEU A 73 15.58 -19.95 -0.90
N VAL A 74 15.39 -20.13 -2.20
CA VAL A 74 15.78 -21.32 -2.93
C VAL A 74 16.99 -21.04 -3.81
N SER A 75 18.11 -21.69 -3.50
CA SER A 75 19.34 -21.65 -4.31
C SER A 75 19.37 -22.88 -5.23
N LEU A 76 19.11 -22.65 -6.51
CA LEU A 76 18.88 -23.73 -7.48
C LEU A 76 20.15 -24.56 -7.77
N ASN A 77 21.29 -23.88 -8.01
CA ASN A 77 22.55 -24.55 -8.31
C ASN A 77 23.16 -25.26 -7.09
N GLN A 78 22.85 -24.75 -5.87
CA GLN A 78 23.34 -25.30 -4.61
C GLN A 78 22.39 -26.38 -4.03
N THR A 79 21.22 -26.55 -4.65
CA THR A 79 20.14 -27.43 -4.13
C THR A 79 19.75 -27.15 -2.68
N LYS A 80 19.85 -25.88 -2.26
CA LYS A 80 19.60 -25.45 -0.87
C LYS A 80 18.32 -24.63 -0.74
N VAL A 81 17.63 -24.79 0.39
CA VAL A 81 16.53 -23.95 0.82
C VAL A 81 16.86 -23.37 2.20
N TYR A 82 16.83 -22.04 2.30
CA TYR A 82 16.95 -21.30 3.55
C TYR A 82 15.57 -20.90 4.01
N VAL A 83 15.17 -21.32 5.21
CA VAL A 83 13.84 -21.08 5.76
C VAL A 83 13.92 -20.08 6.91
N PHE A 84 13.18 -18.98 6.79
CA PHE A 84 13.01 -17.94 7.80
C PHE A 84 11.56 -17.86 8.24
N ALA A 85 11.30 -17.39 9.47
CA ALA A 85 9.97 -17.08 9.93
C ALA A 85 9.64 -15.60 9.67
N SER A 86 8.54 -15.31 8.98
CA SER A 86 8.12 -13.92 8.69
C SER A 86 7.86 -13.10 9.95
N GLY A 87 7.40 -13.76 11.04
CA GLY A 87 7.16 -13.11 12.32
C GLY A 87 8.40 -12.47 12.96
N ASP A 88 9.61 -12.96 12.64
CA ASP A 88 10.85 -12.37 13.13
C ASP A 88 11.14 -11.01 12.49
N TYR A 89 10.48 -10.69 11.37
CA TYR A 89 10.63 -9.48 10.57
C TYR A 89 9.35 -8.62 10.55
N PHE A 90 8.55 -8.72 11.63
CA PHE A 90 7.27 -8.02 11.74
C PHE A 90 7.39 -6.52 11.46
N ASN A 91 8.37 -5.84 12.06
CA ASN A 91 8.56 -4.41 11.89
C ASN A 91 8.94 -4.04 10.47
N GLU A 92 9.78 -4.84 9.82
CA GLU A 92 10.20 -4.63 8.44
C GLU A 92 9.04 -4.87 7.46
N ILE A 93 8.18 -5.85 7.71
CA ILE A 93 6.98 -6.12 6.91
C ILE A 93 5.97 -4.98 7.02
N HIS A 94 5.95 -4.24 8.14
CA HIS A 94 5.07 -3.09 8.35
C HIS A 94 5.62 -1.77 7.80
N GLN A 95 6.79 -1.78 7.17
CA GLN A 95 7.32 -0.65 6.43
C GLN A 95 6.86 -0.69 4.97
N ILE A 96 6.84 0.48 4.33
CA ILE A 96 6.60 0.61 2.90
C ILE A 96 7.93 0.86 2.19
N TYR A 97 8.19 0.09 1.16
CA TYR A 97 9.41 0.17 0.37
C TYR A 97 9.15 0.75 -1.01
N TYR A 98 10.03 1.64 -1.45
CA TYR A 98 9.98 2.31 -2.73
C TYR A 98 10.94 1.65 -3.73
N GLY A 99 10.52 1.63 -5.00
CA GLY A 99 11.33 1.09 -6.10
C GLY A 99 11.28 -0.44 -6.21
N GLY A 100 12.16 -0.99 -7.05
CA GLY A 100 12.23 -2.42 -7.31
C GLY A 100 12.68 -3.23 -6.09
N ALA A 101 12.18 -4.46 -5.98
CA ALA A 101 12.51 -5.34 -4.85
C ALA A 101 14.02 -5.62 -4.72
N SER A 102 14.77 -5.59 -5.81
CA SER A 102 16.22 -5.87 -5.84
C SER A 102 17.10 -4.71 -5.37
N LYS A 103 16.54 -3.49 -5.17
CA LYS A 103 17.35 -2.31 -4.79
C LYS A 103 17.26 -2.02 -3.30
N ASN A 104 18.39 -1.61 -2.74
CA ASN A 104 18.62 -1.04 -1.41
C ASN A 104 18.27 -1.93 -0.22
N ASN A 105 19.30 -2.24 0.50
CA ASN A 105 19.37 -3.06 1.69
C ASN A 105 19.77 -2.19 2.92
N ASP A 106 19.47 -0.89 2.87
CA ASP A 106 19.96 0.10 3.83
C ASP A 106 19.57 -0.26 5.26
N GLY A 107 20.57 -0.66 6.03
CA GLY A 107 20.42 -0.98 7.45
C GLY A 107 19.72 -2.31 7.78
N PHE A 108 19.30 -3.11 6.79
CA PHE A 108 18.68 -4.40 7.05
C PHE A 108 19.73 -5.45 7.47
N THR A 109 19.43 -6.19 8.53
CA THR A 109 20.25 -7.28 9.04
C THR A 109 19.42 -8.51 9.34
N ILE A 110 20.02 -9.70 9.14
CA ILE A 110 19.38 -10.96 9.52
C ILE A 110 19.28 -11.03 11.04
N LYS A 111 18.06 -11.19 11.56
CA LYS A 111 17.78 -11.27 13.01
C LYS A 111 18.01 -12.67 13.58
N LYS A 112 17.75 -13.70 12.78
CA LYS A 112 17.92 -15.11 13.17
C LYS A 112 18.51 -15.89 12.01
N GLN A 113 19.36 -16.84 12.33
CA GLN A 113 19.91 -17.76 11.33
C GLN A 113 18.78 -18.61 10.73
N PRO A 114 18.80 -18.88 9.42
CA PRO A 114 17.82 -19.73 8.76
C PRO A 114 17.98 -21.20 9.19
N LYS A 115 16.91 -21.93 9.02
CA LYS A 115 17.03 -23.40 8.90
C LYS A 115 17.45 -23.69 7.47
N GLU A 116 18.52 -24.46 7.31
CA GLU A 116 19.02 -24.85 5.99
C GLU A 116 18.64 -26.29 5.68
N PHE A 117 18.15 -26.53 4.48
CA PHE A 117 17.83 -27.83 3.96
C PHE A 117 18.46 -28.05 2.59
N ASN A 118 18.96 -29.24 2.33
CA ASN A 118 19.41 -29.65 1.01
C ASN A 118 18.34 -30.53 0.35
N TYR A 119 17.61 -30.02 -0.65
CA TYR A 119 16.51 -30.74 -1.26
C TYR A 119 16.92 -31.85 -2.23
N SER A 120 18.22 -32.05 -2.48
CA SER A 120 18.72 -33.27 -3.11
C SER A 120 18.81 -34.46 -2.12
N ASN A 121 18.70 -34.21 -0.81
CA ASN A 121 18.66 -35.20 0.25
C ASN A 121 17.20 -35.52 0.59
N MET A 122 16.84 -36.79 0.61
CA MET A 122 15.45 -37.22 0.87
C MET A 122 14.93 -36.77 2.27
N VAL A 123 15.76 -36.83 3.29
CA VAL A 123 15.37 -36.43 4.67
C VAL A 123 15.01 -34.94 4.72
N ASP A 124 15.79 -34.11 4.07
CA ASP A 124 15.54 -32.68 4.03
C ASP A 124 14.40 -32.32 3.07
N ALA A 125 14.27 -33.03 1.96
CA ALA A 125 13.13 -32.88 1.05
C ALA A 125 11.81 -33.19 1.79
N ASP A 126 11.76 -34.25 2.61
CA ASP A 126 10.58 -34.56 3.44
C ASP A 126 10.26 -33.47 4.47
N LYS A 127 11.27 -32.80 5.04
CA LYS A 127 11.04 -31.65 5.93
C LYS A 127 10.46 -30.48 5.17
N ILE A 128 10.95 -30.19 3.98
CA ILE A 128 10.39 -29.15 3.10
C ILE A 128 8.94 -29.50 2.74
N LEU A 129 8.64 -30.74 2.36
CA LEU A 129 7.27 -31.19 2.07
C LEU A 129 6.32 -31.01 3.28
N LYS A 130 6.82 -31.22 4.50
CA LYS A 130 6.03 -30.95 5.72
C LYS A 130 5.72 -29.47 5.87
N LEU A 131 6.69 -28.57 5.64
CA LEU A 131 6.46 -27.13 5.64
C LEU A 131 5.41 -26.72 4.58
N LEU A 132 5.48 -27.32 3.39
CA LEU A 132 4.55 -27.03 2.30
C LEU A 132 3.12 -27.51 2.52
N LYS A 133 2.90 -28.38 3.52
CA LYS A 133 1.56 -28.81 3.96
C LYS A 133 0.96 -27.89 5.02
N GLU A 134 1.78 -27.05 5.66
CA GLU A 134 1.35 -26.11 6.69
C GLU A 134 0.83 -24.83 6.04
N ASN A 135 -0.47 -24.58 6.16
CA ASN A 135 -1.09 -23.35 5.62
C ASN A 135 -1.25 -22.31 6.73
N TYR A 136 -0.12 -21.79 7.25
CA TYR A 136 -0.10 -20.80 8.32
C TYR A 136 0.36 -19.44 7.84
N PHE A 137 -0.15 -18.40 8.51
CA PHE A 137 0.12 -17.00 8.17
C PHE A 137 0.65 -16.25 9.38
N THR A 138 1.39 -15.18 9.12
CA THR A 138 1.81 -14.21 10.12
C THR A 138 0.73 -13.15 10.25
N LYS A 139 0.18 -12.98 11.46
CA LYS A 139 -0.83 -11.95 11.69
C LYS A 139 -0.19 -10.57 11.60
N ILE A 140 -0.83 -9.69 10.82
CA ILE A 140 -0.37 -8.32 10.61
C ILE A 140 -1.23 -7.33 11.40
N LYS A 141 -0.67 -6.14 11.67
CA LYS A 141 -1.41 -5.01 12.22
C LYS A 141 -2.08 -4.25 11.08
N ILE A 142 -3.36 -3.94 11.24
CA ILE A 142 -4.07 -3.05 10.32
C ILE A 142 -3.69 -1.59 10.65
N ASP A 143 -3.34 -0.84 9.63
CA ASP A 143 -3.06 0.59 9.67
C ASP A 143 -3.61 1.29 8.41
N GLU A 144 -3.39 2.59 8.30
CA GLU A 144 -3.87 3.39 7.16
C GLU A 144 -3.29 2.93 5.82
N ASP A 145 -2.11 2.32 5.82
CA ASP A 145 -1.44 1.87 4.60
C ASP A 145 -2.06 0.60 4.00
N CYS A 146 -2.66 -0.24 4.83
CA CYS A 146 -3.19 -1.53 4.39
C CYS A 146 -4.71 -1.68 4.50
N ILE A 147 -5.40 -0.79 5.23
CA ILE A 147 -6.85 -0.91 5.51
C ILE A 147 -7.68 -1.02 4.22
N VAL A 148 -7.31 -0.28 3.17
CA VAL A 148 -8.03 -0.29 1.90
C VAL A 148 -7.99 -1.67 1.25
N GLY A 149 -6.81 -2.27 1.14
CA GLY A 149 -6.64 -3.61 0.56
C GLY A 149 -7.41 -4.69 1.32
N TRP A 150 -7.38 -4.63 2.65
CA TRP A 150 -8.12 -5.58 3.50
C TRP A 150 -9.63 -5.40 3.45
N ALA A 151 -10.12 -4.16 3.35
CA ALA A 151 -11.53 -3.89 3.15
C ALA A 151 -12.02 -4.36 1.77
N GLU A 152 -11.26 -4.10 0.71
CA GLU A 152 -11.58 -4.59 -0.63
C GLU A 152 -11.66 -6.12 -0.67
N LYS A 153 -10.71 -6.81 -0.02
CA LYS A 153 -10.76 -8.26 0.13
C LYS A 153 -12.05 -8.71 0.85
N PHE A 154 -12.36 -8.07 1.98
CA PHE A 154 -13.53 -8.42 2.78
C PHE A 154 -14.82 -8.30 1.99
N TYR A 155 -15.05 -7.16 1.33
CA TYR A 155 -16.28 -6.93 0.57
C TYR A 155 -16.36 -7.75 -0.72
N ARG A 156 -15.24 -8.03 -1.36
CA ARG A 156 -15.21 -8.94 -2.51
C ARG A 156 -15.61 -10.36 -2.13
N GLU A 157 -15.17 -10.85 -0.98
CA GLU A 157 -15.48 -12.20 -0.48
C GLU A 157 -16.86 -12.27 0.21
N ASN A 158 -17.48 -11.12 0.51
CA ASN A 158 -18.72 -11.01 1.24
C ASN A 158 -19.65 -9.97 0.60
N ALA A 159 -20.20 -10.30 -0.56
CA ALA A 159 -21.00 -9.38 -1.37
C ALA A 159 -22.24 -8.79 -0.66
N THR A 160 -22.77 -9.47 0.37
CA THR A 160 -23.92 -9.02 1.16
C THR A 160 -23.53 -8.28 2.45
N ALA A 161 -22.23 -8.10 2.70
CA ALA A 161 -21.76 -7.46 3.92
C ALA A 161 -22.13 -5.97 3.95
N LYS A 162 -22.55 -5.52 5.13
CA LYS A 162 -22.81 -4.11 5.42
C LYS A 162 -21.49 -3.42 5.82
N LYS A 163 -21.48 -2.10 5.76
CA LYS A 163 -20.34 -1.28 6.18
C LYS A 163 -19.87 -1.60 7.61
N SER A 164 -20.80 -1.72 8.55
CA SER A 164 -20.52 -2.06 9.95
C SER A 164 -19.90 -3.44 10.14
N ASP A 165 -20.03 -4.36 9.18
CA ASP A 165 -19.50 -5.72 9.29
C ASP A 165 -17.97 -5.75 9.19
N PHE A 166 -17.37 -4.78 8.52
CA PHE A 166 -15.91 -4.66 8.47
C PHE A 166 -15.36 -3.75 9.58
N LEU A 167 -15.95 -2.57 9.76
CA LEU A 167 -15.60 -1.63 10.82
C LEU A 167 -16.85 -0.97 11.38
N ASP A 168 -17.11 -1.16 12.66
CA ASP A 168 -18.15 -0.47 13.39
C ASP A 168 -17.52 0.58 14.34
N ASP A 169 -18.16 1.75 14.42
CA ASP A 169 -17.77 2.83 15.35
C ASP A 169 -17.95 2.42 16.83
N LYS A 170 -18.80 1.41 17.11
CA LYS A 170 -19.11 0.89 18.45
C LYS A 170 -18.24 -0.32 18.85
N ASP A 171 -16.98 -0.33 18.44
CA ASP A 171 -16.03 -1.41 18.75
C ASP A 171 -16.35 -2.77 18.13
N GLY A 172 -17.13 -2.80 17.06
CA GLY A 172 -17.46 -3.98 16.28
C GLY A 172 -16.71 -4.09 14.96
N GLY A 173 -17.18 -5.03 14.14
CA GLY A 173 -16.67 -5.29 12.80
C GLY A 173 -15.45 -6.21 12.74
N GLU A 174 -15.17 -6.69 11.55
CA GLU A 174 -14.17 -7.74 11.28
C GLU A 174 -12.76 -7.32 11.70
N ILE A 175 -12.36 -6.07 11.53
CA ILE A 175 -11.01 -5.65 11.91
C ILE A 175 -10.82 -5.53 13.42
N ARG A 176 -11.87 -5.27 14.21
CA ARG A 176 -11.80 -5.17 15.67
C ARG A 176 -11.98 -6.52 16.35
N LYS A 177 -12.85 -7.35 15.80
CA LYS A 177 -13.15 -8.70 16.28
C LYS A 177 -13.05 -9.69 15.10
N PRO A 178 -11.84 -10.03 14.66
CA PRO A 178 -11.65 -10.87 13.48
C PRO A 178 -12.28 -12.24 13.65
N ILE A 179 -13.14 -12.63 12.71
CA ILE A 179 -13.73 -13.95 12.58
C ILE A 179 -13.19 -14.61 11.31
N LYS A 180 -13.39 -13.96 10.16
CA LYS A 180 -12.91 -14.45 8.86
C LYS A 180 -11.41 -14.25 8.70
N PHE A 181 -10.90 -13.12 9.17
CA PHE A 181 -9.48 -12.78 9.10
C PHE A 181 -8.70 -13.10 10.38
N LYS A 182 -9.29 -13.91 11.28
CA LYS A 182 -8.67 -14.27 12.58
C LYS A 182 -7.26 -14.81 12.49
N ASP A 183 -6.92 -15.48 11.38
CA ASP A 183 -5.61 -16.06 11.14
C ASP A 183 -4.64 -15.13 10.42
N TYR A 184 -5.11 -13.98 9.94
CA TYR A 184 -4.35 -13.05 9.10
C TYR A 184 -4.06 -11.72 9.77
N ILE A 185 -4.96 -11.22 10.64
CA ILE A 185 -4.83 -9.90 11.24
C ILE A 185 -4.87 -9.94 12.77
N LEU A 186 -4.20 -8.99 13.38
CA LEU A 186 -4.35 -8.67 14.80
C LEU A 186 -5.58 -7.77 14.98
N PRO A 187 -6.35 -7.94 16.09
CA PRO A 187 -7.47 -7.05 16.38
C PRO A 187 -7.06 -5.58 16.38
N PHE A 188 -7.75 -4.75 15.61
CA PHE A 188 -7.52 -3.31 15.57
C PHE A 188 -8.05 -2.66 16.85
N LYS A 189 -7.18 -2.01 17.62
CA LYS A 189 -7.50 -1.42 18.94
C LYS A 189 -7.48 0.10 18.96
N GLU A 190 -7.04 0.72 17.85
CA GLU A 190 -6.87 2.16 17.79
C GLU A 190 -8.20 2.88 17.53
N LYS A 191 -8.26 4.17 17.89
CA LYS A 191 -9.39 5.02 17.50
C LYS A 191 -9.28 5.35 16.02
N THR A 192 -10.41 5.33 15.33
CA THR A 192 -10.50 5.75 13.93
C THR A 192 -10.52 7.27 13.85
N ASN A 193 -9.74 7.84 12.95
CA ASN A 193 -9.82 9.25 12.59
C ASN A 193 -10.81 9.45 11.42
N ILE A 194 -11.10 10.69 11.08
CA ILE A 194 -12.04 11.05 10.01
C ILE A 194 -11.63 10.49 8.67
N LYS A 195 -10.34 10.54 8.36
CA LYS A 195 -9.79 9.98 7.14
C LYS A 195 -10.02 8.48 7.07
N PHE A 196 -9.81 7.76 8.17
CA PHE A 196 -10.05 6.33 8.25
C PHE A 196 -11.54 6.01 8.03
N LYS A 197 -12.44 6.78 8.65
CA LYS A 197 -13.88 6.67 8.44
C LYS A 197 -14.28 6.96 7.00
N TYR A 198 -13.75 8.01 6.42
CA TYR A 198 -13.99 8.37 5.03
C TYR A 198 -13.54 7.27 4.05
N LEU A 199 -12.34 6.70 4.25
CA LEU A 199 -11.86 5.57 3.46
C LEU A 199 -12.85 4.40 3.52
N MET A 200 -13.39 4.13 4.70
CA MET A 200 -14.38 3.07 4.90
C MET A 200 -15.71 3.38 4.23
N ASP A 201 -16.14 4.63 4.21
CA ASP A 201 -17.36 5.06 3.52
C ASP A 201 -17.27 4.84 2.01
N LYS A 202 -16.15 5.22 1.43
CA LYS A 202 -15.90 5.06 -0.01
C LYS A 202 -15.70 3.60 -0.45
N LEU A 203 -15.20 2.74 0.43
CA LEU A 203 -15.03 1.32 0.11
C LEU A 203 -16.36 0.57 -0.05
N ASN A 204 -17.43 1.09 0.55
CA ASN A 204 -18.77 0.53 0.38
C ASN A 204 -19.42 0.90 -0.95
N ASP A 205 -18.89 1.90 -1.64
CA ASP A 205 -19.45 2.43 -2.89
C ASP A 205 -18.61 1.90 -4.10
N ASN A 206 -18.66 0.60 -4.30
CA ASN A 206 -17.85 -0.13 -5.28
C ASN A 206 -18.03 0.32 -6.75
N LEU A 207 -19.15 0.99 -7.09
CA LEU A 207 -19.46 1.44 -8.44
C LEU A 207 -18.78 2.79 -8.75
N ILE A 208 -18.77 3.71 -7.79
CA ILE A 208 -18.22 5.06 -7.98
C ILE A 208 -16.70 5.06 -8.05
N LYS A 209 -16.03 4.12 -7.37
CA LYS A 209 -14.56 4.03 -7.34
C LYS A 209 -13.90 3.78 -8.69
N LYS A 210 -14.52 2.96 -9.54
CA LYS A 210 -13.98 2.64 -10.88
C LYS A 210 -14.15 3.81 -11.85
N GLU A 211 -15.22 4.56 -11.70
CA GLU A 211 -15.54 5.69 -12.60
C GLU A 211 -14.75 6.94 -12.26
N LEU A 212 -14.45 7.20 -10.99
CA LEU A 212 -13.76 8.41 -10.54
C LEU A 212 -12.25 8.28 -10.41
N GLY A 213 -11.69 7.06 -10.51
CA GLY A 213 -10.25 6.84 -10.33
C GLY A 213 -9.71 7.28 -8.97
N ALA A 214 -10.56 7.24 -7.93
CA ALA A 214 -10.21 7.71 -6.58
C ALA A 214 -9.25 6.73 -5.90
N PHE A 215 -7.95 7.04 -5.94
CA PHE A 215 -6.90 6.30 -5.25
C PHE A 215 -6.39 7.11 -4.05
N PHE A 216 -6.31 6.43 -2.90
CA PHE A 216 -5.77 7.06 -1.69
C PHE A 216 -4.28 6.76 -1.58
N THR A 217 -3.46 7.79 -1.62
CA THR A 217 -2.02 7.66 -1.49
C THR A 217 -1.67 7.26 -0.05
N PRO A 218 -1.02 6.11 0.18
CA PRO A 218 -0.57 5.72 1.51
C PRO A 218 0.40 6.75 2.12
N PRO A 219 0.41 6.93 3.46
CA PRO A 219 1.23 7.96 4.13
C PRO A 219 2.72 7.90 3.79
N ALA A 220 3.28 6.72 3.65
CA ALA A 220 4.69 6.57 3.32
C ALA A 220 5.04 7.08 1.91
N TYR A 221 4.13 6.92 0.93
CA TYR A 221 4.30 7.51 -0.41
C TYR A 221 4.08 9.03 -0.37
N ALA A 222 3.11 9.50 0.43
CA ALA A 222 2.89 10.92 0.65
C ALA A 222 4.14 11.60 1.18
N LYS A 223 4.78 11.02 2.21
CA LYS A 223 6.04 11.51 2.77
C LYS A 223 7.15 11.59 1.73
N LYS A 224 7.26 10.59 0.86
CA LYS A 224 8.25 10.61 -0.24
C LYS A 224 7.96 11.71 -1.26
N SER A 225 6.68 11.89 -1.64
CA SER A 225 6.27 12.95 -2.57
C SER A 225 6.58 14.33 -2.01
N VAL A 226 6.32 14.58 -0.73
CA VAL A 226 6.66 15.83 -0.06
C VAL A 226 8.18 16.08 -0.07
N GLY A 227 8.99 15.03 0.08
CA GLY A 227 10.45 15.16 -0.11
C GLY A 227 10.83 15.69 -1.48
N LEU A 228 10.17 15.21 -2.56
CA LEU A 228 10.38 15.70 -3.92
C LEU A 228 9.91 17.16 -4.10
N VAL A 229 8.77 17.52 -3.50
CA VAL A 229 8.29 18.91 -3.51
C VAL A 229 9.31 19.83 -2.85
N ARG A 230 9.90 19.45 -1.72
CA ARG A 230 10.94 20.23 -1.04
C ARG A 230 12.21 20.39 -1.88
N GLU A 231 12.60 19.36 -2.62
CA GLU A 231 13.72 19.50 -3.57
C GLU A 231 13.37 20.48 -4.71
N ALA A 232 12.14 20.45 -5.21
CA ALA A 232 11.69 21.42 -6.23
C ALA A 232 11.67 22.87 -5.69
N ILE A 233 11.20 23.07 -4.46
CA ILE A 233 11.20 24.39 -3.81
C ILE A 233 12.62 24.98 -3.73
N LYS A 234 13.64 24.17 -3.48
CA LYS A 234 15.04 24.63 -3.45
C LYS A 234 15.55 25.17 -4.79
N LEU A 235 14.89 24.82 -5.89
CA LEU A 235 15.23 25.29 -7.24
C LEU A 235 14.57 26.63 -7.58
N VAL A 236 13.70 27.15 -6.74
CA VAL A 236 13.08 28.46 -6.94
C VAL A 236 14.15 29.55 -6.86
N PRO A 237 14.25 30.46 -7.86
CA PRO A 237 15.25 31.54 -7.87
C PRO A 237 15.11 32.43 -6.62
N LYS A 238 16.26 32.91 -6.13
CA LYS A 238 16.27 33.84 -4.98
C LYS A 238 15.41 35.07 -5.27
N GLY A 239 14.53 35.39 -4.33
CA GLY A 239 13.62 36.56 -4.40
C GLY A 239 12.26 36.24 -5.04
N ASN A 240 12.06 35.03 -5.53
CA ASN A 240 10.77 34.56 -6.01
C ASN A 240 10.06 33.73 -4.91
N ASP A 241 8.74 33.80 -4.95
CA ASP A 241 7.85 32.96 -4.14
C ASP A 241 7.46 31.69 -4.93
N TYR A 242 6.78 30.76 -4.28
CA TYR A 242 6.32 29.51 -4.91
C TYR A 242 4.87 29.19 -4.50
N ILE A 243 4.23 28.36 -5.31
CA ILE A 243 2.90 27.82 -5.01
C ILE A 243 2.97 26.30 -5.23
N ILE A 244 2.40 25.57 -4.27
CA ILE A 244 2.11 24.16 -4.38
C ILE A 244 0.65 24.04 -4.81
N LEU A 245 0.41 23.59 -6.05
CA LEU A 245 -0.93 23.38 -6.59
C LEU A 245 -1.22 21.89 -6.70
N ASP A 246 -2.19 21.40 -5.92
CA ASP A 246 -2.73 20.04 -6.06
C ASP A 246 -4.16 20.09 -6.57
N ARG A 247 -4.32 19.75 -7.84
CA ARG A 247 -5.60 19.81 -8.58
C ARG A 247 -6.52 18.62 -8.26
N CYS A 248 -5.99 17.56 -7.64
CA CYS A 248 -6.69 16.33 -7.35
C CYS A 248 -6.35 15.85 -5.94
N ALA A 249 -6.45 16.73 -4.97
CA ALA A 249 -5.97 16.52 -3.61
C ALA A 249 -6.68 15.37 -2.87
N GLY A 250 -7.87 14.95 -3.33
CA GLY A 250 -8.66 13.93 -2.66
C GLY A 250 -8.90 14.31 -1.19
N THR A 251 -8.49 13.46 -0.27
CA THR A 251 -8.57 13.74 1.17
C THR A 251 -7.35 14.48 1.73
N GLY A 252 -6.45 14.95 0.87
CA GLY A 252 -5.27 15.72 1.26
C GLY A 252 -4.14 14.90 1.88
N ASN A 253 -3.94 13.68 1.42
CA ASN A 253 -2.86 12.83 1.95
C ASN A 253 -1.47 13.34 1.59
N LEU A 254 -1.32 13.87 0.39
CA LEU A 254 -0.05 14.47 -0.04
C LEU A 254 0.31 15.70 0.79
N GLN A 255 -0.70 16.44 1.26
CA GLN A 255 -0.53 17.64 2.09
C GLN A 255 -0.27 17.34 3.56
N ALA A 256 -0.56 16.12 4.03
CA ALA A 256 -0.51 15.76 5.45
C ALA A 256 0.88 15.95 6.09
N GLU A 257 1.94 15.82 5.31
CA GLU A 257 3.34 15.92 5.75
C GLU A 257 3.97 17.29 5.46
N LEU A 258 3.22 18.25 4.89
CA LEU A 258 3.67 19.61 4.67
C LEU A 258 3.68 20.39 5.98
N SER A 259 4.66 21.27 6.16
CA SER A 259 4.70 22.22 7.26
C SER A 259 3.61 23.29 7.12
N ASP A 260 3.32 24.05 8.18
CA ASP A 260 2.36 25.16 8.12
C ASP A 260 2.78 26.23 7.12
N GLU A 261 4.09 26.50 6.99
CA GLU A 261 4.64 27.40 5.99
C GLU A 261 4.38 26.88 4.57
N GLU A 262 4.70 25.60 4.29
CA GLU A 262 4.44 24.96 3.00
C GLU A 262 2.94 24.91 2.69
N LEU A 263 2.09 24.66 3.70
CA LEU A 263 0.64 24.67 3.56
C LEU A 263 0.12 26.08 3.23
N SER A 264 0.71 27.13 3.80
CA SER A 264 0.32 28.52 3.49
C SER A 264 0.57 28.89 2.02
N HIS A 265 1.42 28.15 1.33
CA HIS A 265 1.70 28.27 -0.11
C HIS A 265 0.88 27.28 -0.97
N THR A 266 0.05 26.46 -0.35
CA THR A 266 -0.64 25.37 -1.02
C THR A 266 -2.08 25.75 -1.39
N ILE A 267 -2.46 25.41 -2.63
CA ILE A 267 -3.84 25.47 -3.14
C ILE A 267 -4.26 24.03 -3.41
N VAL A 268 -5.40 23.63 -2.88
CA VAL A 268 -5.94 22.29 -3.09
C VAL A 268 -7.32 22.33 -3.73
N SER A 269 -7.58 21.35 -4.57
CA SER A 269 -8.88 21.14 -5.19
C SER A 269 -9.21 19.66 -5.21
N THR A 270 -10.50 19.34 -5.10
CA THR A 270 -10.97 17.97 -5.18
C THR A 270 -12.36 17.89 -5.79
N PHE A 271 -12.70 16.75 -6.36
CA PHE A 271 -13.98 16.56 -7.07
C PHE A 271 -15.13 16.19 -6.14
N GLU A 272 -14.89 15.41 -5.16
CA GLU A 272 -15.93 14.87 -4.32
C GLU A 272 -16.26 15.79 -3.14
N TYR A 273 -17.55 16.06 -2.91
CA TYR A 273 -17.99 16.87 -1.79
C TYR A 273 -17.52 16.37 -0.43
N TYR A 274 -17.49 15.06 -0.24
CA TYR A 274 -16.99 14.49 1.02
C TYR A 274 -15.49 14.67 1.20
N GLU A 275 -14.72 14.59 0.13
CA GLU A 275 -13.29 14.90 0.14
C GLU A 275 -13.06 16.36 0.49
N TYR A 276 -13.85 17.26 -0.10
CA TYR A 276 -13.85 18.67 0.24
C TYR A 276 -14.12 18.91 1.73
N LYS A 277 -15.11 18.23 2.32
CA LYS A 277 -15.36 18.29 3.76
C LYS A 277 -14.14 17.85 4.58
N VAL A 278 -13.49 16.79 4.18
CA VAL A 278 -12.26 16.30 4.83
C VAL A 278 -11.13 17.30 4.69
N LEU A 279 -10.96 17.92 3.52
CA LEU A 279 -9.95 18.98 3.32
C LEU A 279 -10.21 20.17 4.22
N LEU A 280 -11.47 20.63 4.32
CA LEU A 280 -11.84 21.72 5.24
C LEU A 280 -11.46 21.39 6.68
N GLU A 281 -11.78 20.21 7.16
CA GLU A 281 -11.50 19.83 8.53
C GLU A 281 -10.00 19.69 8.81
N ARG A 282 -9.23 19.19 7.88
CA ARG A 282 -7.79 18.97 8.03
C ARG A 282 -6.98 20.25 7.87
N PHE A 283 -7.37 21.13 6.95
CA PHE A 283 -6.50 22.19 6.44
C PHE A 283 -7.11 23.58 6.41
N ALA A 284 -8.40 23.77 6.77
CA ALA A 284 -9.00 25.09 6.80
C ALA A 284 -8.18 26.05 7.71
N GLY A 285 -7.82 27.20 7.14
CA GLY A 285 -6.96 28.19 7.83
C GLY A 285 -5.46 27.89 7.78
N ARG A 286 -5.04 26.74 7.25
CA ARG A 286 -3.62 26.37 7.10
C ARG A 286 -3.16 26.45 5.65
N VAL A 287 -3.97 25.98 4.70
CA VAL A 287 -3.71 26.13 3.25
C VAL A 287 -4.12 27.53 2.78
N ARG A 288 -3.49 28.00 1.71
CA ARG A 288 -3.78 29.32 1.12
C ARG A 288 -5.23 29.42 0.65
N HIS A 289 -5.67 28.43 -0.11
CA HIS A 289 -7.05 28.31 -0.57
C HIS A 289 -7.49 26.85 -0.65
N ILE A 290 -8.73 26.62 -0.24
CA ILE A 290 -9.50 25.43 -0.60
C ILE A 290 -10.55 25.91 -1.58
N ILE A 291 -10.49 25.46 -2.82
CA ILE A 291 -11.42 25.90 -3.85
C ILE A 291 -12.81 25.39 -3.50
N PRO A 292 -13.76 26.29 -3.20
CA PRO A 292 -15.11 25.92 -2.80
C PRO A 292 -15.91 25.37 -3.99
N PRO A 293 -17.07 24.73 -3.72
CA PRO A 293 -18.04 24.43 -4.76
C PRO A 293 -18.48 25.71 -5.45
N THR A 294 -18.77 25.62 -6.72
CA THR A 294 -19.37 26.74 -7.47
C THR A 294 -20.88 26.65 -7.34
N ASP A 295 -21.54 27.79 -7.07
CA ASP A 295 -22.97 27.84 -6.79
C ASP A 295 -23.85 27.65 -8.04
N ASP A 296 -23.27 27.76 -9.22
CA ASP A 296 -24.03 27.86 -10.47
C ASP A 296 -24.46 26.53 -11.06
N ASN A 297 -24.09 25.43 -10.44
CA ASN A 297 -24.42 24.13 -10.99
C ASN A 297 -24.67 23.11 -9.88
N VAL A 298 -25.82 22.50 -9.89
CA VAL A 298 -26.24 21.48 -8.94
C VAL A 298 -25.29 20.29 -8.88
N VAL A 299 -24.58 20.03 -9.94
CA VAL A 299 -23.49 19.04 -9.99
C VAL A 299 -22.39 19.39 -9.03
N PHE A 300 -22.37 20.62 -8.59
CA PHE A 300 -21.41 21.19 -7.67
C PHE A 300 -21.80 21.24 -6.25
N SER A 301 -22.87 20.63 -5.90
CA SER A 301 -22.99 20.14 -4.54
C SER A 301 -21.78 19.27 -4.12
N SER A 302 -20.92 18.94 -5.05
CA SER A 302 -19.69 18.21 -4.81
C SER A 302 -18.45 19.05 -4.53
N GLY A 303 -18.56 20.34 -4.54
CA GLY A 303 -17.54 21.12 -3.86
C GLY A 303 -16.39 21.65 -4.61
N PHE A 304 -16.39 21.67 -5.93
CA PHE A 304 -15.33 22.37 -6.62
C PHE A 304 -15.65 22.67 -8.06
N VAL A 305 -14.63 23.23 -8.71
CA VAL A 305 -14.70 23.69 -10.08
C VAL A 305 -15.31 22.60 -10.96
N VAL A 306 -16.52 22.78 -11.11
CA VAL A 306 -17.57 22.11 -11.77
C VAL A 306 -17.21 21.33 -12.96
N ASN A 307 -17.48 20.02 -12.97
CA ASN A 307 -17.28 19.17 -14.14
C ASN A 307 -15.96 19.43 -14.87
N ALA A 308 -15.07 20.18 -14.25
CA ALA A 308 -13.79 20.48 -14.83
C ALA A 308 -12.95 19.23 -14.65
N ASP A 309 -12.71 18.57 -15.73
CA ASP A 309 -11.52 17.76 -15.86
C ASP A 309 -10.35 18.59 -15.31
N ALA A 310 -9.60 18.06 -14.35
CA ALA A 310 -8.43 18.71 -13.78
C ALA A 310 -7.39 19.09 -14.86
N LEU A 311 -7.51 18.57 -16.07
CA LEU A 311 -6.73 18.90 -17.25
C LEU A 311 -7.42 19.93 -18.17
N SER A 312 -8.64 20.36 -17.85
CA SER A 312 -9.40 21.28 -18.69
C SER A 312 -8.95 22.74 -18.53
N GLU A 313 -9.21 23.53 -19.55
CA GLU A 313 -9.00 24.99 -19.54
C GLU A 313 -9.88 25.68 -18.50
N ASP A 314 -11.07 25.13 -18.19
CA ASP A 314 -11.98 25.66 -17.17
C ASP A 314 -11.37 25.68 -15.79
N PHE A 315 -10.56 24.67 -15.43
CA PHE A 315 -9.82 24.69 -14.19
C PHE A 315 -8.78 25.81 -14.15
N LEU A 316 -8.04 26.02 -15.23
CA LEU A 316 -7.03 27.08 -15.33
C LEU A 316 -7.65 28.48 -15.36
N ASN A 317 -8.87 28.59 -15.84
CA ASN A 317 -9.64 29.83 -15.87
C ASN A 317 -10.30 30.20 -14.54
N ASN A 318 -10.20 29.32 -13.51
CA ASN A 318 -10.66 29.64 -12.16
C ASN A 318 -9.92 30.92 -11.66
N GLU A 319 -10.68 31.93 -11.23
CA GLU A 319 -10.13 33.23 -10.83
C GLU A 319 -9.06 33.14 -9.75
N ILE A 320 -9.22 32.22 -8.79
CA ILE A 320 -8.24 31.99 -7.70
C ILE A 320 -6.93 31.48 -8.29
N ILE A 321 -7.00 30.49 -9.19
CA ILE A 321 -5.81 29.92 -9.83
C ILE A 321 -5.14 30.94 -10.73
N LYS A 322 -5.94 31.66 -11.54
CA LYS A 322 -5.46 32.66 -12.48
C LYS A 322 -4.68 33.79 -11.82
N GLN A 323 -5.12 34.22 -10.62
CA GLN A 323 -4.38 35.23 -9.83
C GLN A 323 -2.92 34.83 -9.55
N TYR A 324 -2.65 33.54 -9.39
CA TYR A 324 -1.31 33.03 -9.04
C TYR A 324 -0.52 32.53 -10.25
N VAL A 325 -1.19 32.14 -11.33
CA VAL A 325 -0.54 31.70 -12.56
C VAL A 325 -0.11 32.93 -13.42
N ASP A 326 -0.98 33.92 -13.49
CA ASP A 326 -0.74 35.14 -14.34
C ASP A 326 0.13 36.18 -13.59
N ASN A 327 0.20 36.13 -12.28
CA ASN A 327 1.02 37.04 -11.44
C ASN A 327 1.91 36.25 -10.50
N PRO A 328 3.01 35.67 -10.98
CA PRO A 328 3.93 34.87 -10.15
C PRO A 328 4.84 35.74 -9.26
N LYS A 329 4.31 36.75 -8.60
CA LYS A 329 5.07 37.57 -7.61
C LYS A 329 4.97 36.98 -6.24
#